data_d93013dbf883907b592fa479b865e0c7
#
_entry.id   d93013dbf883907b592fa479b865e0c7
#
_cell.length_a   1.000
_cell.length_b   1.000
_cell.length_c   1.000
_cell.angle_alpha   90.00
_cell.angle_beta   90.00
_cell.angle_gamma   90.00
#
_symmetry.space_group_name_H-M   'P 1'
#
loop_
_entity.id
_entity.type
_entity.pdbx_description
1 polymer ?
#
loop_
_entity_poly.entity_id
_entity_poly.type
_entity_poly.pdbx_seq_one_letter_code
_entity_poly.pdbx_strand_id
1 'polypeptide(L)'
;TIWEDHFYPEIVNPQDGTPLADGEHGELLFTTLTKEALPVIRYRTRDLTRLLPGTARTMRRMDRISGRSDDMLIIRGVNVFPSQLEEEIVKFEHLSPHYQLEVNRRGHLDSLSVKVELKESSLTLTHEQRCQVCHQLRHRIKSMVGISTDVMIVNCGSIPRSEGKACRVFDLRNIVGA
;
A
#
# COMPACT_ATOMS: atom_id res chain seq x y z
N THR A 1 -18.56 6.37 10.24
CA THR A 1 -19.06 7.74 10.45
C THR A 1 -17.98 8.56 11.16
N ILE A 2 -17.72 9.75 10.70
CA ILE A 2 -16.82 10.71 11.32
C ILE A 2 -17.62 11.58 12.27
N TRP A 3 -17.08 11.87 13.44
CA TRP A 3 -17.69 12.79 14.40
C TRP A 3 -17.31 14.24 14.04
N GLU A 4 -18.08 14.83 13.12
CA GLU A 4 -17.80 16.14 12.53
C GLU A 4 -18.02 17.31 13.51
N ASP A 5 -18.64 17.09 14.64
CA ASP A 5 -18.70 18.01 15.77
C ASP A 5 -17.37 18.11 16.54
N HIS A 6 -16.48 17.10 16.41
CA HIS A 6 -15.15 17.07 17.02
C HIS A 6 -14.01 17.18 16.02
N PHE A 7 -14.22 16.72 14.78
CA PHE A 7 -13.20 16.67 13.74
C PHE A 7 -13.76 17.16 12.41
N TYR A 8 -13.11 18.12 11.81
CA TYR A 8 -13.40 18.55 10.44
C TYR A 8 -12.52 17.77 9.45
N PRO A 9 -13.09 16.86 8.66
CA PRO A 9 -12.37 16.09 7.67
C PRO A 9 -12.36 16.81 6.33
N GLU A 10 -11.22 16.76 5.64
CA GLU A 10 -11.06 17.21 4.26
C GLU A 10 -10.40 16.12 3.45
N ILE A 11 -10.74 16.02 2.15
CA ILE A 11 -9.96 15.22 1.19
C ILE A 11 -9.25 16.18 0.26
N VAL A 12 -7.96 15.97 0.06
CA VAL A 12 -7.15 16.82 -0.80
C VAL A 12 -6.33 15.99 -1.80
N ASN A 13 -5.97 16.63 -2.89
CA ASN A 13 -4.97 16.08 -3.81
C ASN A 13 -3.63 15.91 -3.06
N PRO A 14 -3.04 14.70 -3.03
CA PRO A 14 -1.80 14.45 -2.29
C PRO A 14 -0.60 15.27 -2.77
N GLN A 15 -0.60 15.70 -4.04
CA GLN A 15 0.52 16.40 -4.68
C GLN A 15 0.55 17.89 -4.33
N ASP A 16 -0.57 18.58 -4.49
CA ASP A 16 -0.67 20.04 -4.38
C ASP A 16 -1.49 20.52 -3.19
N GLY A 17 -2.23 19.62 -2.51
CA GLY A 17 -3.05 19.94 -1.34
C GLY A 17 -4.37 20.64 -1.69
N THR A 18 -4.76 20.69 -2.96
CA THR A 18 -6.04 21.25 -3.41
C THR A 18 -7.21 20.42 -2.87
N PRO A 19 -8.24 21.04 -2.25
CA PRO A 19 -9.41 20.33 -1.78
C PRO A 19 -10.16 19.64 -2.93
N LEU A 20 -10.61 18.41 -2.67
CA LEU A 20 -11.38 17.60 -3.59
C LEU A 20 -12.84 17.51 -3.12
N ALA A 21 -13.74 17.27 -4.07
CA ALA A 21 -15.16 17.10 -3.78
C ALA A 21 -15.46 15.78 -3.01
N ASP A 22 -16.56 15.74 -2.28
CA ASP A 22 -17.02 14.52 -1.63
C ASP A 22 -17.23 13.41 -2.67
N GLY A 23 -16.73 12.22 -2.37
CA GLY A 23 -16.72 11.06 -3.27
C GLY A 23 -15.44 10.90 -4.08
N GLU A 24 -14.63 11.93 -4.21
CA GLU A 24 -13.32 11.84 -4.85
C GLU A 24 -12.28 11.23 -3.91
N HIS A 25 -11.36 10.43 -4.47
CA HIS A 25 -10.25 9.83 -3.74
C HIS A 25 -9.08 10.80 -3.59
N GLY A 26 -8.58 10.94 -2.36
CA GLY A 26 -7.42 11.78 -2.06
C GLY A 26 -6.87 11.52 -0.66
N GLU A 27 -5.97 12.40 -0.22
CA GLU A 27 -5.38 12.32 1.11
C GLU A 27 -6.31 12.94 2.14
N LEU A 28 -6.50 12.22 3.24
CA LEU A 28 -7.32 12.66 4.37
C LEU A 28 -6.55 13.67 5.23
N LEU A 29 -7.19 14.80 5.49
CA LEU A 29 -6.77 15.78 6.48
C LEU A 29 -7.79 15.84 7.61
N PHE A 30 -7.29 16.14 8.81
CA PHE A 30 -8.14 16.44 9.95
C PHE A 30 -7.78 17.78 10.59
N THR A 31 -8.82 18.55 10.93
CA THR A 31 -8.75 19.68 11.86
C THR A 31 -9.55 19.30 13.10
N THR A 32 -8.96 19.46 14.29
CA THR A 32 -9.67 19.23 15.55
C THR A 32 -10.46 20.50 15.93
N LEU A 33 -11.72 20.33 16.35
CA LEU A 33 -12.61 21.45 16.71
C LEU A 33 -12.74 21.65 18.22
N THR A 34 -12.68 20.57 18.99
CA THR A 34 -12.94 20.60 20.45
C THR A 34 -11.75 20.14 21.29
N LYS A 35 -10.64 19.79 20.66
CA LYS A 35 -9.47 19.27 21.37
C LYS A 35 -8.65 20.41 21.96
N GLU A 36 -8.54 20.46 23.28
CA GLU A 36 -7.75 21.46 24.00
C GLU A 36 -6.26 21.10 24.07
N ALA A 37 -5.96 19.82 24.33
CA ALA A 37 -4.59 19.35 24.34
C ALA A 37 -4.16 18.88 22.95
N LEU A 38 -3.04 19.42 22.46
CA LEU A 38 -2.46 19.13 21.15
C LEU A 38 -3.49 19.32 20.01
N PRO A 39 -4.04 20.55 19.83
CA PRO A 39 -4.92 20.81 18.69
C PRO A 39 -4.14 20.71 17.39
N VAL A 40 -4.78 20.19 16.34
CA VAL A 40 -4.20 20.11 15.00
C VAL A 40 -5.09 20.83 13.99
N ILE A 41 -4.48 21.53 13.03
CA ILE A 41 -5.15 22.21 11.94
C ILE A 41 -4.63 21.63 10.65
N ARG A 42 -5.53 21.11 9.80
CA ARG A 42 -5.25 20.49 8.51
C ARG A 42 -4.10 19.48 8.59
N TYR A 43 -4.14 18.61 9.63
CA TYR A 43 -3.13 17.58 9.82
C TYR A 43 -3.22 16.54 8.70
N ARG A 44 -2.14 16.39 7.95
CA ARG A 44 -2.02 15.42 6.86
C ARG A 44 -1.78 14.04 7.42
N THR A 45 -2.79 13.15 7.31
CA THR A 45 -2.66 11.76 7.81
C THR A 45 -1.80 10.89 6.90
N ARG A 46 -1.65 11.31 5.64
CA ARG A 46 -1.07 10.52 4.53
C ARG A 46 -1.94 9.34 4.09
N ASP A 47 -3.06 9.10 4.72
CA ASP A 47 -3.97 8.03 4.34
C ASP A 47 -4.83 8.44 3.16
N LEU A 48 -4.98 7.54 2.19
CA LEU A 48 -5.80 7.75 1.00
C LEU A 48 -7.17 7.14 1.18
N THR A 49 -8.19 7.97 1.06
CA THR A 49 -9.59 7.59 1.20
C THR A 49 -10.49 8.59 0.46
N ARG A 50 -11.79 8.53 0.70
CA ARG A 50 -12.78 9.51 0.26
C ARG A 50 -13.86 9.70 1.31
N LEU A 51 -14.52 10.84 1.30
CA LEU A 51 -15.70 11.10 2.12
C LEU A 51 -16.95 10.69 1.37
N LEU A 52 -17.85 10.06 2.09
CA LEU A 52 -19.16 9.57 1.59
C LEU A 52 -20.27 10.24 2.36
N PRO A 53 -21.44 10.46 1.75
CA PRO A 53 -22.60 10.99 2.44
C PRO A 53 -22.98 10.17 3.68
N GLY A 54 -23.56 10.82 4.67
CA GLY A 54 -24.16 10.14 5.81
C GLY A 54 -25.29 9.20 5.38
N THR A 55 -25.61 8.23 6.22
CA THR A 55 -26.76 7.30 5.99
C THR A 55 -27.84 7.53 7.03
N ALA A 56 -27.71 6.92 8.22
CA ALA A 56 -28.65 7.09 9.33
C ALA A 56 -28.49 8.41 10.10
N ARG A 57 -27.35 9.11 9.89
CA ARG A 57 -27.03 10.40 10.49
C ARG A 57 -26.53 11.35 9.41
N THR A 58 -26.56 12.65 9.68
CA THR A 58 -26.10 13.69 8.74
C THR A 58 -24.57 13.72 8.58
N MET A 59 -23.83 13.24 9.58
CA MET A 59 -22.36 13.19 9.57
C MET A 59 -21.85 12.29 8.45
N ARG A 60 -20.84 12.77 7.73
CA ARG A 60 -20.20 12.04 6.63
C ARG A 60 -19.50 10.76 7.12
N ARG A 61 -19.34 9.83 6.21
CA ARG A 61 -18.61 8.61 6.43
C ARG A 61 -17.27 8.66 5.68
N MET A 62 -16.29 7.99 6.19
CA MET A 62 -15.04 7.72 5.49
C MET A 62 -15.11 6.34 4.88
N ASP A 63 -14.67 6.21 3.65
CA ASP A 63 -14.47 4.90 3.01
C ASP A 63 -13.27 4.18 3.63
N ARG A 64 -13.05 2.93 3.23
CA ARG A 64 -11.85 2.18 3.64
C ARG A 64 -10.60 2.90 3.15
N ILE A 65 -9.57 2.97 3.99
CA ILE A 65 -8.26 3.46 3.60
C ILE A 65 -7.68 2.51 2.54
N SER A 66 -7.36 3.04 1.37
CA SER A 66 -6.83 2.29 0.22
C SER A 66 -5.29 2.18 0.23
N GLY A 67 -4.62 3.05 0.98
CA GLY A 67 -3.16 3.09 1.09
C GLY A 67 -2.71 4.40 1.72
N ARG A 68 -1.39 4.65 1.63
CA ARG A 68 -0.79 5.89 2.11
C ARG A 68 -0.10 6.63 0.95
N SER A 69 -0.20 7.95 0.95
CA SER A 69 0.41 8.80 -0.10
C SER A 69 1.94 8.77 -0.04
N ASP A 70 2.52 8.58 1.15
CA ASP A 70 3.98 8.50 1.35
C ASP A 70 4.58 7.10 1.09
N ASP A 71 3.73 6.08 0.99
CA ASP A 71 4.15 4.71 0.62
C ASP A 71 3.96 4.44 -0.88
N MET A 72 3.45 5.40 -1.66
CA MET A 72 3.18 5.24 -3.08
C MET A 72 4.47 5.16 -3.89
N LEU A 73 4.58 4.12 -4.71
CA LEU A 73 5.67 3.93 -5.66
C LEU A 73 5.19 4.32 -7.07
N ILE A 74 5.95 5.13 -7.77
CA ILE A 74 5.69 5.40 -9.19
C ILE A 74 6.62 4.52 -10.01
N ILE A 75 6.06 3.56 -10.75
CA ILE A 75 6.80 2.58 -11.56
C ILE A 75 6.27 2.62 -12.98
N ARG A 76 7.08 3.05 -13.93
CA ARG A 76 6.69 3.24 -15.34
C ARG A 76 5.43 4.12 -15.51
N GLY A 77 5.29 5.17 -14.69
CA GLY A 77 4.12 6.07 -14.71
C GLY A 77 2.84 5.50 -14.06
N VAL A 78 2.93 4.33 -13.42
CA VAL A 78 1.80 3.72 -12.70
C VAL A 78 2.03 3.88 -11.19
N ASN A 79 0.99 4.32 -10.49
CA ASN A 79 0.98 4.40 -9.03
C ASN A 79 0.75 3.00 -8.44
N VAL A 80 1.71 2.53 -7.66
CA VAL A 80 1.69 1.21 -6.99
C VAL A 80 1.73 1.41 -5.49
N PHE A 81 0.76 0.85 -4.79
CA PHE A 81 0.72 0.89 -3.33
C PHE A 81 1.12 -0.47 -2.75
N PRO A 82 2.11 -0.52 -1.83
CA PRO A 82 2.51 -1.76 -1.16
C PRO A 82 1.35 -2.51 -0.51
N SER A 83 0.36 -1.77 0.04
CA SER A 83 -0.85 -2.34 0.63
C SER A 83 -1.71 -3.13 -0.35
N GLN A 84 -1.77 -2.72 -1.61
CA GLN A 84 -2.48 -3.47 -2.66
C GLN A 84 -1.79 -4.81 -2.96
N LEU A 85 -0.46 -4.81 -3.01
CA LEU A 85 0.32 -6.03 -3.20
C LEU A 85 0.16 -6.99 -2.02
N GLU A 86 0.18 -6.45 -0.79
CA GLU A 86 -0.07 -7.22 0.43
C GLU A 86 -1.45 -7.88 0.40
N GLU A 87 -2.49 -7.15 -0.01
CA GLU A 87 -3.85 -7.67 -0.13
C GLU A 87 -3.93 -8.86 -1.10
N GLU A 88 -3.18 -8.85 -2.19
CA GLU A 88 -3.11 -10.01 -3.09
C GLU A 88 -2.29 -11.16 -2.51
N ILE A 89 -1.16 -10.88 -1.86
CA ILE A 89 -0.30 -11.90 -1.26
C ILE A 89 -1.06 -12.72 -0.19
N VAL A 90 -1.79 -12.05 0.69
CA VAL A 90 -2.50 -12.73 1.80
C VAL A 90 -3.67 -13.61 1.36
N LYS A 91 -4.14 -13.46 0.12
CA LYS A 91 -5.17 -14.32 -0.47
C LYS A 91 -4.64 -15.72 -0.82
N PHE A 92 -3.32 -15.90 -0.88
CA PHE A 92 -2.71 -17.20 -1.17
C PHE A 92 -2.52 -18.00 0.10
N GLU A 93 -3.07 -19.21 0.11
CA GLU A 93 -3.01 -20.11 1.27
C GLU A 93 -1.57 -20.43 1.69
N HIS A 94 -0.66 -20.57 0.73
CA HIS A 94 0.72 -20.99 0.92
C HIS A 94 1.70 -19.86 1.28
N LEU A 95 1.29 -18.59 1.10
CA LEU A 95 2.16 -17.44 1.32
C LEU A 95 1.95 -16.82 2.69
N SER A 96 3.04 -16.37 3.30
CA SER A 96 3.02 -15.61 4.53
C SER A 96 2.84 -14.10 4.25
N PRO A 97 2.46 -13.29 5.24
CA PRO A 97 2.36 -11.84 5.07
C PRO A 97 3.73 -11.15 5.02
N HIS A 98 4.83 -11.91 5.06
CA HIS A 98 6.18 -11.36 5.00
C HIS A 98 6.64 -11.26 3.55
N TYR A 99 6.84 -10.02 3.10
CA TYR A 99 7.28 -9.74 1.75
C TYR A 99 8.22 -8.52 1.71
N GLN A 100 8.98 -8.41 0.63
CA GLN A 100 9.81 -7.27 0.28
C GLN A 100 9.54 -6.85 -1.17
N LEU A 101 9.53 -5.56 -1.38
CA LEU A 101 9.42 -4.93 -2.70
C LEU A 101 10.76 -4.28 -3.02
N GLU A 102 11.34 -4.64 -4.15
CA GLU A 102 12.56 -4.02 -4.65
C GLU A 102 12.25 -3.27 -5.94
N VAL A 103 12.51 -1.98 -5.95
CA VAL A 103 12.39 -1.15 -7.14
C VAL A 103 13.77 -0.92 -7.70
N ASN A 104 14.01 -1.41 -8.91
CA ASN A 104 15.28 -1.28 -9.61
C ASN A 104 15.09 -0.48 -10.90
N ARG A 105 16.17 0.11 -11.40
CA ARG A 105 16.20 0.73 -12.73
C ARG A 105 17.19 -0.02 -13.62
N ARG A 106 16.68 -0.60 -14.72
CA ARG A 106 17.51 -1.26 -15.74
C ARG A 106 17.46 -0.42 -17.02
N GLY A 107 18.55 0.30 -17.29
CA GLY A 107 18.57 1.29 -18.36
C GLY A 107 17.58 2.42 -18.10
N HIS A 108 16.57 2.57 -18.97
CA HIS A 108 15.55 3.62 -18.84
C HIS A 108 14.24 3.15 -18.21
N LEU A 109 14.12 1.86 -17.86
CA LEU A 109 12.89 1.29 -17.36
C LEU A 109 13.01 0.87 -15.90
N ASP A 110 12.06 1.32 -15.09
CA ASP A 110 11.89 0.85 -13.72
C ASP A 110 11.31 -0.57 -13.72
N SER A 111 11.79 -1.40 -12.81
CA SER A 111 11.29 -2.76 -12.59
C SER A 111 10.93 -2.96 -11.13
N LEU A 112 9.85 -3.68 -10.88
CA LEU A 112 9.40 -4.06 -9.55
C LEU A 112 9.62 -5.57 -9.37
N SER A 113 10.33 -5.92 -8.31
CA SER A 113 10.47 -7.30 -7.86
C SER A 113 9.76 -7.48 -6.52
N VAL A 114 9.05 -8.58 -6.38
CA VAL A 114 8.28 -8.95 -5.18
C VAL A 114 8.86 -10.25 -4.64
N LYS A 115 9.48 -10.19 -3.47
CA LYS A 115 9.99 -11.35 -2.73
C LYS A 115 9.01 -11.69 -1.63
N VAL A 116 8.49 -12.92 -1.58
CA VAL A 116 7.47 -13.36 -0.63
C VAL A 116 7.89 -14.66 0.03
N GLU A 117 7.65 -14.79 1.33
CA GLU A 117 7.92 -16.02 2.07
C GLU A 117 6.77 -17.03 1.96
N LEU A 118 7.14 -18.30 1.93
CA LEU A 118 6.19 -19.38 2.23
C LEU A 118 5.80 -19.39 3.70
N LYS A 119 4.59 -19.85 4.00
CA LYS A 119 4.23 -20.26 5.35
C LYS A 119 5.05 -21.50 5.75
N GLU A 120 5.30 -21.66 7.04
CA GLU A 120 6.01 -22.84 7.56
C GLU A 120 5.31 -24.16 7.19
N SER A 121 3.97 -24.16 7.22
CA SER A 121 3.15 -25.30 6.79
C SER A 121 3.28 -25.68 5.31
N SER A 122 3.87 -24.81 4.50
CA SER A 122 3.98 -24.96 3.03
C SER A 122 5.42 -25.20 2.54
N LEU A 123 6.36 -25.47 3.45
CA LEU A 123 7.77 -25.76 3.09
C LEU A 123 7.94 -27.02 2.27
N THR A 124 7.00 -27.98 2.35
CA THR A 124 6.99 -29.23 1.62
C THR A 124 6.56 -29.11 0.15
N LEU A 125 6.14 -27.92 -0.29
CA LEU A 125 5.77 -27.69 -1.69
C LEU A 125 6.93 -28.04 -2.64
N THR A 126 6.60 -28.80 -3.69
CA THR A 126 7.55 -29.13 -4.76
C THR A 126 7.95 -27.88 -5.54
N HIS A 127 9.03 -27.96 -6.29
CA HIS A 127 9.48 -26.87 -7.15
C HIS A 127 8.37 -26.45 -8.15
N GLU A 128 7.69 -27.40 -8.75
CA GLU A 128 6.60 -27.14 -9.70
C GLU A 128 5.44 -26.37 -9.04
N GLN A 129 5.03 -26.79 -7.83
CA GLN A 129 3.98 -26.11 -7.07
C GLN A 129 4.38 -24.68 -6.72
N ARG A 130 5.63 -24.45 -6.31
CA ARG A 130 6.15 -23.08 -6.06
C ARG A 130 6.14 -22.22 -7.32
N CYS A 131 6.55 -22.78 -8.46
CA CYS A 131 6.50 -22.09 -9.75
C CYS A 131 5.06 -21.71 -10.13
N GLN A 132 4.11 -22.59 -9.86
CA GLN A 132 2.69 -22.35 -10.13
C GLN A 132 2.12 -21.21 -9.26
N VAL A 133 2.41 -21.21 -7.97
CA VAL A 133 2.04 -20.11 -7.04
C VAL A 133 2.68 -18.78 -7.50
N CYS A 134 3.96 -18.81 -7.85
CA CYS A 134 4.68 -17.64 -8.37
C CYS A 134 4.02 -17.06 -9.64
N HIS A 135 3.66 -17.93 -10.60
CA HIS A 135 2.98 -17.52 -11.84
C HIS A 135 1.60 -16.93 -11.55
N GLN A 136 0.82 -17.55 -10.68
CA GLN A 136 -0.50 -17.06 -10.29
C GLN A 136 -0.41 -15.68 -9.60
N LEU A 137 0.51 -15.51 -8.66
CA LEU A 137 0.71 -14.23 -7.96
C LEU A 137 1.13 -13.13 -8.95
N ARG A 138 2.08 -13.44 -9.85
CA ARG A 138 2.51 -12.51 -10.91
C ARG A 138 1.32 -12.07 -11.79
N HIS A 139 0.47 -13.01 -12.19
CA HIS A 139 -0.71 -12.71 -12.99
C HIS A 139 -1.70 -11.82 -12.25
N ARG A 140 -1.98 -12.09 -10.97
CA ARG A 140 -2.87 -11.27 -10.14
C ARG A 140 -2.34 -9.85 -9.96
N ILE A 141 -1.06 -9.70 -9.62
CA ILE A 141 -0.43 -8.39 -9.48
C ILE A 141 -0.53 -7.61 -10.80
N LYS A 142 -0.21 -8.25 -11.93
CA LYS A 142 -0.32 -7.61 -13.24
C LYS A 142 -1.74 -7.17 -13.56
N SER A 143 -2.74 -7.99 -13.26
CA SER A 143 -4.16 -7.66 -13.50
C SER A 143 -4.64 -6.50 -12.63
N MET A 144 -4.13 -6.38 -11.41
CA MET A 144 -4.53 -5.34 -10.46
C MET A 144 -3.80 -4.02 -10.71
N VAL A 145 -2.47 -4.07 -10.90
CA VAL A 145 -1.62 -2.87 -10.98
C VAL A 145 -1.33 -2.43 -12.42
N GLY A 146 -1.50 -3.32 -13.38
CA GLY A 146 -1.26 -3.04 -14.81
C GLY A 146 0.20 -3.17 -15.26
N ILE A 147 1.14 -3.48 -14.34
CA ILE A 147 2.56 -3.67 -14.67
C ILE A 147 3.02 -5.11 -14.43
N SER A 148 3.98 -5.56 -15.24
CA SER A 148 4.62 -6.85 -15.01
C SER A 148 5.66 -6.72 -13.91
N THR A 149 5.63 -7.66 -12.97
CA THR A 149 6.55 -7.74 -11.83
C THR A 149 7.33 -9.06 -11.86
N ASP A 150 8.52 -9.05 -11.31
CA ASP A 150 9.25 -10.28 -11.01
C ASP A 150 8.84 -10.76 -9.61
N VAL A 151 8.37 -12.00 -9.51
CA VAL A 151 7.94 -12.60 -8.24
C VAL A 151 8.92 -13.72 -7.87
N MET A 152 9.40 -13.69 -6.65
CA MET A 152 10.29 -14.71 -6.08
C MET A 152 9.70 -15.23 -4.78
N ILE A 153 9.51 -16.53 -4.69
CA ILE A 153 9.06 -17.22 -3.47
C ILE A 153 10.28 -17.76 -2.74
N VAL A 154 10.43 -17.36 -1.47
CA VAL A 154 11.53 -17.78 -0.59
C VAL A 154 11.02 -18.63 0.58
N ASN A 155 11.92 -19.33 1.26
CA ASN A 155 11.56 -20.12 2.43
C ASN A 155 11.17 -19.22 3.62
N CYS A 156 10.39 -19.77 4.54
CA CYS A 156 10.05 -19.11 5.79
C CYS A 156 11.32 -18.66 6.54
N GLY A 157 11.31 -17.44 7.09
CA GLY A 157 12.44 -16.87 7.82
C GLY A 157 13.54 -16.25 6.95
N SER A 158 13.38 -16.22 5.62
CA SER A 158 14.40 -15.67 4.70
C SER A 158 14.36 -14.13 4.62
N ILE A 159 13.24 -13.52 4.99
CA ILE A 159 13.08 -12.07 5.02
C ILE A 159 13.36 -11.57 6.45
N PRO A 160 14.28 -10.61 6.63
CA PRO A 160 14.59 -10.08 7.94
C PRO A 160 13.33 -9.53 8.65
N ARG A 161 13.20 -9.82 9.94
CA ARG A 161 12.14 -9.24 10.77
C ARG A 161 12.64 -7.89 11.30
N SER A 162 11.82 -6.88 11.17
CA SER A 162 12.14 -5.56 11.75
C SER A 162 11.54 -5.44 13.15
N GLU A 163 12.33 -4.95 14.09
CA GLU A 163 11.86 -4.50 15.38
C GLU A 163 11.16 -3.15 15.19
N GLY A 164 9.84 -3.13 15.16
CA GLY A 164 9.04 -1.93 14.94
C GLY A 164 8.37 -1.87 13.56
N LYS A 165 8.37 -0.70 12.90
CA LYS A 165 7.71 -0.54 11.59
C LYS A 165 8.49 -1.30 10.51
N ALA A 166 7.84 -2.26 9.86
CA ALA A 166 8.45 -3.08 8.82
C ALA A 166 8.88 -2.23 7.61
N CYS A 167 10.18 -2.22 7.29
CA CYS A 167 10.66 -1.67 6.03
C CYS A 167 10.45 -2.74 4.94
N ARG A 168 9.41 -2.54 4.14
CA ARG A 168 9.02 -3.49 3.09
C ARG A 168 9.43 -3.08 1.70
N VAL A 169 9.82 -1.81 1.52
CA VAL A 169 10.16 -1.22 0.21
C VAL A 169 11.62 -0.82 0.20
N PHE A 170 12.33 -1.32 -0.80
CA PHE A 170 13.72 -1.00 -1.09
C PHE A 170 13.79 -0.34 -2.47
N ASP A 171 13.91 0.98 -2.50
CA ASP A 171 14.10 1.73 -3.74
C ASP A 171 15.60 1.81 -4.06
N LEU A 172 16.02 0.96 -4.99
CA LEU A 172 17.42 0.84 -5.40
C LEU A 172 17.73 1.64 -6.67
N ARG A 173 16.79 2.45 -7.17
CA ARG A 173 16.96 3.21 -8.43
C ARG A 173 18.10 4.21 -8.38
N ASN A 174 18.41 4.74 -7.21
CA ASN A 174 19.46 5.75 -7.00
C ASN A 174 20.79 5.16 -6.50
N ILE A 175 20.86 3.84 -6.30
CA ILE A 175 22.08 3.18 -5.76
C ILE A 175 23.02 2.73 -6.88
N VAL A 176 22.54 2.66 -8.13
CA VAL A 176 23.35 2.28 -9.31
C VAL A 176 23.86 3.53 -9.99
N GLY A 177 24.92 4.16 -9.43
CA GLY A 177 25.52 5.37 -10.00
C GLY A 177 26.58 6.03 -9.10
N ALA A 178 27.39 5.23 -8.43
CA ALA A 178 28.65 5.69 -7.82
C ALA A 178 29.80 4.76 -8.25
#